data_01dd2194af24f0b03e19daf9323aebf4
#
_entry.id   01dd2194af24f0b03e19daf9323aebf4
#
_cell.length_a   1.000
_cell.length_b   1.000
_cell.length_c   1.000
_cell.angle_alpha   90.00
_cell.angle_beta   90.00
_cell.angle_gamma   90.00
#
_symmetry.space_group_name_H-M   'P 1'
#
loop_
_entity.id
_entity.type
_entity.pdbx_description
1 polymer ?
#
loop_
_entity_poly.entity_id
_entity_poly.type
_entity_poly.pdbx_seq_one_letter_code
_entity_poly.pdbx_strand_id
1 'polypeptide(L)'
;MEQSMRVVIVTTLVGGTGSGILLPVSMYIRHYLENHCRKKPIIRGVCLLPDVFFKDPSKSEQEKEDLKANAYATLRELNAFIMRADAGKDSELYKRYSLKMPREGTTDEFDMFDEKPMDFCFLFDGQNFDGDGLANLTQYKEHAAECIYASSISILNKRLNSSEDNTILQRCAEEGRNCYCGIGSAKMVYPFKDVRDYVTYKWME
;
A
#
# COMPACT_ATOMS: atom_id res chain seq x y z
N MET A 1 11.54 -23.49 -7.54
CA MET A 1 11.10 -22.09 -7.67
C MET A 1 11.59 -21.34 -6.43
N GLU A 2 12.49 -20.39 -6.61
CA GLU A 2 12.80 -19.47 -5.51
C GLU A 2 11.55 -18.68 -5.17
N GLN A 3 11.14 -18.72 -3.91
CA GLN A 3 10.03 -17.89 -3.44
C GLN A 3 10.45 -16.43 -3.55
N SER A 4 9.74 -15.65 -4.36
CA SER A 4 9.94 -14.21 -4.44
C SER A 4 9.67 -13.59 -3.07
N MET A 5 10.56 -12.74 -2.61
CA MET A 5 10.40 -12.00 -1.36
C MET A 5 9.29 -10.98 -1.53
N ARG A 6 8.33 -10.95 -0.62
CA ARG A 6 7.25 -9.97 -0.62
C ARG A 6 7.42 -9.00 0.52
N VAL A 7 7.38 -7.73 0.20
CA VAL A 7 7.48 -6.61 1.15
C VAL A 7 6.17 -5.86 1.15
N VAL A 8 5.62 -5.61 2.33
CA VAL A 8 4.41 -4.81 2.49
C VAL A 8 4.78 -3.52 3.22
N ILE A 9 4.54 -2.38 2.57
CA ILE A 9 4.75 -1.05 3.13
C ILE A 9 3.37 -0.46 3.41
N VAL A 10 3.10 -0.20 4.68
CA VAL A 10 1.82 0.39 5.12
C VAL A 10 2.05 1.83 5.50
N THR A 11 1.31 2.74 4.90
CA THR A 11 1.43 4.17 5.17
C THR A 11 0.10 4.89 5.01
N THR A 12 0.01 6.04 5.63
CA THR A 12 -1.05 7.02 5.33
C THR A 12 -0.48 8.10 4.42
N LEU A 13 -1.25 8.52 3.43
CA LEU A 13 -0.84 9.55 2.48
C LEU A 13 -1.03 10.98 3.00
N VAL A 14 -1.65 11.14 4.18
CA VAL A 14 -2.03 12.45 4.70
C VAL A 14 -1.00 13.06 5.66
N GLY A 15 -0.24 12.23 6.36
CA GLY A 15 0.73 12.71 7.34
C GLY A 15 2.08 13.04 6.70
N GLY A 16 2.73 14.13 7.12
CA GLY A 16 4.00 14.58 6.57
C GLY A 16 5.09 13.51 6.58
N THR A 17 5.20 12.72 7.65
CA THR A 17 6.18 11.62 7.74
C THR A 17 5.87 10.51 6.74
N GLY A 18 4.65 9.97 6.76
CA GLY A 18 4.28 8.84 5.90
C GLY A 18 4.35 9.19 4.41
N SER A 19 3.88 10.36 4.03
CA SER A 19 3.94 10.86 2.66
C SER A 19 5.37 11.14 2.21
N GLY A 20 6.18 11.78 3.05
CA GLY A 20 7.53 12.20 2.68
C GLY A 20 8.54 11.06 2.56
N ILE A 21 8.40 9.98 3.36
CA ILE A 21 9.36 8.86 3.34
C ILE A 21 8.92 7.67 2.48
N LEU A 22 7.69 7.65 1.97
CA LEU A 22 7.16 6.51 1.21
C LEU A 22 8.02 6.16 -0.01
N LEU A 23 8.29 7.13 -0.85
CA LEU A 23 9.10 6.94 -2.06
C LEU A 23 10.54 6.53 -1.74
N PRO A 24 11.30 7.30 -0.94
CA PRO A 24 12.68 6.96 -0.66
C PRO A 24 12.81 5.60 0.03
N VAL A 25 11.94 5.26 0.98
CA VAL A 25 11.99 3.97 1.68
C VAL A 25 11.67 2.80 0.74
N SER A 26 10.65 2.92 -0.08
CA SER A 26 10.27 1.84 -1.01
C SER A 26 11.37 1.56 -2.04
N MET A 27 11.95 2.61 -2.61
CA MET A 27 13.04 2.49 -3.58
C MET A 27 14.33 1.98 -2.92
N TYR A 28 14.66 2.45 -1.71
CA TYR A 28 15.82 1.98 -0.96
C TYR A 28 15.72 0.49 -0.61
N ILE A 29 14.54 0.04 -0.15
CA ILE A 29 14.31 -1.39 0.15
C ILE A 29 14.53 -2.24 -1.10
N ARG A 30 14.01 -1.84 -2.24
CA ARG A 30 14.21 -2.55 -3.50
C ARG A 30 15.69 -2.59 -3.87
N HIS A 31 16.34 -1.44 -3.90
CA HIS A 31 17.76 -1.30 -4.19
C HIS A 31 18.62 -2.21 -3.29
N TYR A 32 18.40 -2.16 -1.99
CA TYR A 32 19.13 -2.97 -1.02
C TYR A 32 18.92 -4.47 -1.25
N LEU A 33 17.69 -4.91 -1.45
CA LEU A 33 17.39 -6.33 -1.65
C LEU A 33 17.94 -6.86 -2.98
N GLU A 34 17.90 -6.07 -4.04
CA GLU A 34 18.43 -6.48 -5.35
C GLU A 34 19.95 -6.49 -5.36
N ASN A 35 20.60 -5.48 -4.82
CA ASN A 35 22.05 -5.32 -4.91
C ASN A 35 22.83 -6.08 -3.82
N HIS A 36 22.32 -6.14 -2.59
CA HIS A 36 23.03 -6.77 -1.47
C HIS A 36 22.53 -8.19 -1.18
N CYS A 37 21.22 -8.41 -1.28
CA CYS A 37 20.65 -9.72 -1.01
C CYS A 37 20.46 -10.58 -2.27
N ARG A 38 20.65 -10.01 -3.46
CA ARG A 38 20.39 -10.66 -4.77
C ARG A 38 18.98 -11.27 -4.86
N LYS A 39 18.01 -10.61 -4.24
CA LYS A 39 16.60 -11.00 -4.23
C LYS A 39 15.78 -9.95 -4.96
N LYS A 40 14.92 -10.38 -5.90
CA LYS A 40 13.95 -9.49 -6.53
C LYS A 40 12.68 -9.45 -5.67
N PRO A 41 12.44 -8.35 -4.93
CA PRO A 41 11.24 -8.27 -4.11
C PRO A 41 10.01 -7.90 -4.94
N ILE A 42 8.85 -8.35 -4.49
CA ILE A 42 7.57 -7.79 -4.88
C ILE A 42 7.16 -6.82 -3.78
N ILE A 43 7.08 -5.54 -4.09
CA ILE A 43 6.74 -4.49 -3.13
C ILE A 43 5.27 -4.11 -3.29
N ARG A 44 4.52 -4.27 -2.21
CA ARG A 44 3.13 -3.88 -2.07
C ARG A 44 3.03 -2.66 -1.17
N GLY A 45 2.51 -1.55 -1.68
CA GLY A 45 2.12 -0.41 -0.85
C GLY A 45 0.67 -0.53 -0.42
N VAL A 46 0.37 -0.43 0.86
CA VAL A 46 -0.98 -0.25 1.39
C VAL A 46 -1.10 1.19 1.83
N CYS A 47 -1.74 1.99 0.99
CA CYS A 47 -1.81 3.44 1.10
C CYS A 47 -3.18 3.85 1.61
N LEU A 48 -3.23 4.32 2.86
CA LEU A 48 -4.46 4.75 3.51
C LEU A 48 -4.84 6.15 3.01
N LEU A 49 -6.02 6.27 2.41
CA LEU A 49 -6.58 7.51 1.87
C LEU A 49 -7.12 8.43 2.98
N PRO A 50 -7.32 9.71 2.68
CA PRO A 50 -7.60 10.72 3.71
C PRO A 50 -9.02 10.74 4.28
N ASP A 51 -10.00 10.05 3.71
CA ASP A 51 -11.44 10.25 3.99
C ASP A 51 -11.82 10.12 5.46
N VAL A 52 -11.25 9.13 6.15
CA VAL A 52 -11.56 8.91 7.57
C VAL A 52 -11.03 10.06 8.44
N PHE A 53 -9.93 10.69 8.01
CA PHE A 53 -9.35 11.83 8.75
C PHE A 53 -10.19 13.09 8.61
N PHE A 54 -11.00 13.22 7.54
CA PHE A 54 -11.91 14.35 7.36
C PHE A 54 -13.15 14.28 8.25
N LYS A 55 -13.49 13.08 8.71
CA LYS A 55 -14.60 12.84 9.64
C LYS A 55 -14.25 13.17 11.09
N ASP A 56 -12.99 13.43 11.39
CA ASP A 56 -12.53 13.78 12.72
C ASP A 56 -13.00 15.21 13.09
N PRO A 57 -13.91 15.35 14.06
CA PRO A 57 -14.45 16.66 14.43
C PRO A 57 -13.43 17.56 15.14
N SER A 58 -12.32 17.01 15.60
CA SER A 58 -11.27 17.79 16.25
C SER A 58 -10.42 18.59 15.25
N LYS A 59 -10.53 18.31 13.94
CA LYS A 59 -9.76 18.97 12.90
C LYS A 59 -10.48 20.19 12.33
N SER A 60 -9.75 21.28 12.23
CA SER A 60 -10.19 22.48 11.54
C SER A 60 -10.31 22.25 10.02
N GLU A 61 -11.07 23.08 9.34
CA GLU A 61 -11.19 23.01 7.86
C GLU A 61 -9.83 23.24 7.18
N GLN A 62 -8.99 24.12 7.73
CA GLN A 62 -7.63 24.33 7.20
C GLN A 62 -6.79 23.07 7.30
N GLU A 63 -6.81 22.36 8.44
CA GLU A 63 -6.09 21.09 8.59
C GLU A 63 -6.59 20.02 7.60
N LYS A 64 -7.90 19.98 7.34
CA LYS A 64 -8.46 19.06 6.35
C LYS A 64 -7.98 19.36 4.93
N GLU A 65 -7.90 20.64 4.55
CA GLU A 65 -7.34 21.04 3.25
C GLU A 65 -5.86 20.71 3.13
N ASP A 66 -5.07 20.90 4.20
CA ASP A 66 -3.66 20.52 4.22
C ASP A 66 -3.48 19.00 4.07
N LEU A 67 -4.34 18.20 4.71
CA LEU A 67 -4.33 16.74 4.54
C LEU A 67 -4.67 16.31 3.09
N LYS A 68 -5.61 16.99 2.44
CA LYS A 68 -5.94 16.75 1.02
C LYS A 68 -4.76 17.10 0.13
N ALA A 69 -4.14 18.24 0.37
CA ALA A 69 -2.99 18.70 -0.39
C ALA A 69 -1.81 17.72 -0.29
N ASN A 70 -1.51 17.24 0.93
CA ASN A 70 -0.47 16.22 1.16
C ASN A 70 -0.78 14.91 0.44
N ALA A 71 -2.01 14.41 0.54
CA ALA A 71 -2.42 13.17 -0.13
C ALA A 71 -2.32 13.30 -1.66
N TYR A 72 -2.78 14.42 -2.21
CA TYR A 72 -2.68 14.71 -3.64
C TYR A 72 -1.23 14.77 -4.11
N ALA A 73 -0.37 15.51 -3.41
CA ALA A 73 1.04 15.63 -3.72
C ALA A 73 1.73 14.26 -3.73
N THR A 74 1.50 13.46 -2.68
CA THR A 74 2.09 12.12 -2.54
C THR A 74 1.66 11.18 -3.66
N LEU A 75 0.36 11.15 -3.99
CA LEU A 75 -0.15 10.32 -5.09
C LEU A 75 0.43 10.77 -6.44
N ARG A 76 0.56 12.07 -6.66
CA ARG A 76 1.14 12.62 -7.87
C ARG A 76 2.62 12.27 -8.02
N GLU A 77 3.39 12.37 -6.94
CA GLU A 77 4.80 11.98 -6.92
C GLU A 77 4.95 10.47 -7.14
N LEU A 78 4.21 9.66 -6.39
CA LEU A 78 4.22 8.21 -6.53
C LEU A 78 3.90 7.79 -7.96
N ASN A 79 2.86 8.37 -8.56
CA ASN A 79 2.49 8.10 -9.95
C ASN A 79 3.59 8.49 -10.94
N ALA A 80 4.24 9.63 -10.73
CA ALA A 80 5.34 10.08 -11.58
C ALA A 80 6.52 9.09 -11.56
N PHE A 81 6.89 8.56 -10.39
CA PHE A 81 7.97 7.57 -10.27
C PHE A 81 7.59 6.19 -10.80
N ILE A 82 6.33 5.78 -10.67
CA ILE A 82 5.83 4.54 -11.28
C ILE A 82 5.87 4.64 -12.80
N MET A 83 5.32 5.71 -13.36
CA MET A 83 5.32 5.94 -14.82
C MET A 83 6.74 6.10 -15.37
N ARG A 84 7.63 6.74 -14.64
CA ARG A 84 9.05 6.85 -14.97
C ARG A 84 9.69 5.48 -15.16
N ALA A 85 9.47 4.59 -14.18
CA ALA A 85 10.05 3.24 -14.20
C ALA A 85 9.50 2.40 -15.37
N ASP A 86 8.24 2.58 -15.71
CA ASP A 86 7.59 1.87 -16.82
C ASP A 86 7.98 2.44 -18.21
N ALA A 87 8.31 3.74 -18.28
CA ALA A 87 8.67 4.41 -19.54
C ALA A 87 10.10 4.12 -20.05
N GLY A 88 10.95 3.53 -19.19
CA GLY A 88 12.33 3.20 -19.54
C GLY A 88 13.32 4.37 -19.45
N LYS A 89 14.60 4.02 -19.43
CA LYS A 89 15.72 4.96 -19.13
C LYS A 89 15.91 6.10 -20.16
N ASP A 90 15.47 5.90 -21.39
CA ASP A 90 15.63 6.87 -22.46
C ASP A 90 14.50 7.92 -22.51
N SER A 91 13.44 7.73 -21.72
CA SER A 91 12.30 8.64 -21.70
C SER A 91 12.59 9.98 -21.04
N GLU A 92 11.88 11.02 -21.46
CA GLU A 92 11.94 12.33 -20.82
C GLU A 92 11.43 12.30 -19.36
N LEU A 93 10.49 11.41 -19.04
CA LEU A 93 10.02 11.19 -17.67
C LEU A 93 11.14 10.67 -16.78
N TYR A 94 11.93 9.73 -17.29
CA TYR A 94 13.06 9.18 -16.56
C TYR A 94 14.12 10.24 -16.26
N LYS A 95 14.43 11.10 -17.21
CA LYS A 95 15.40 12.20 -17.05
C LYS A 95 14.91 13.27 -16.08
N ARG A 96 13.60 13.54 -16.07
CA ARG A 96 12.99 14.59 -15.27
C ARG A 96 12.88 14.27 -13.78
N TYR A 97 12.59 13.02 -13.46
CA TYR A 97 12.38 12.58 -12.08
C TYR A 97 13.54 11.68 -11.65
N SER A 98 14.29 12.10 -10.65
CA SER A 98 15.37 11.30 -10.05
C SER A 98 15.34 11.42 -8.55
N LEU A 99 15.58 10.32 -7.87
CA LEU A 99 15.78 10.30 -6.43
C LEU A 99 17.26 10.08 -6.14
N LYS A 100 17.86 11.02 -5.41
CA LYS A 100 19.24 10.94 -4.96
C LYS A 100 19.25 10.74 -3.46
N MET A 101 19.98 9.76 -2.99
CA MET A 101 20.16 9.54 -1.57
C MET A 101 21.64 9.57 -1.21
N PRO A 102 22.02 10.14 -0.07
CA PRO A 102 23.41 10.10 0.39
C PRO A 102 23.92 8.66 0.46
N ARG A 103 25.11 8.42 -0.08
CA ARG A 103 25.75 7.12 0.05
C ARG A 103 26.20 6.90 1.49
N GLU A 104 25.98 5.71 2.01
CA GLU A 104 26.35 5.34 3.37
C GLU A 104 27.86 5.57 3.60
N GLY A 105 28.20 6.25 4.69
CA GLY A 105 29.58 6.57 5.06
C GLY A 105 30.23 7.75 4.33
N THR A 106 29.52 8.46 3.46
CA THR A 106 30.00 9.65 2.76
C THR A 106 29.07 10.85 2.96
N THR A 107 29.62 12.07 2.92
CA THR A 107 28.84 13.31 3.05
C THR A 107 28.47 13.91 1.70
N ASP A 108 29.26 13.66 0.66
CA ASP A 108 29.19 14.36 -0.61
C ASP A 108 28.86 13.45 -1.81
N GLU A 109 28.79 12.14 -1.58
CA GLU A 109 28.43 11.19 -2.63
C GLU A 109 26.96 10.78 -2.52
N PHE A 110 26.30 10.70 -3.66
CA PHE A 110 24.88 10.34 -3.75
C PHE A 110 24.70 9.16 -4.70
N ASP A 111 23.92 8.19 -4.26
CA ASP A 111 23.44 7.13 -5.13
C ASP A 111 22.14 7.54 -5.80
N MET A 112 22.02 7.20 -7.08
CA MET A 112 20.82 7.43 -7.87
C MET A 112 19.93 6.20 -7.77
N PHE A 113 18.69 6.40 -7.35
CA PHE A 113 17.69 5.35 -7.29
C PHE A 113 16.82 5.39 -8.54
N ASP A 114 16.91 4.33 -9.31
CA ASP A 114 16.26 4.17 -10.60
C ASP A 114 15.10 3.16 -10.56
N GLU A 115 14.97 2.46 -9.47
CA GLU A 115 14.04 1.35 -9.31
C GLU A 115 12.59 1.82 -9.23
N LYS A 116 11.68 0.94 -9.64
CA LYS A 116 10.24 1.15 -9.45
C LYS A 116 9.91 1.13 -7.95
N PRO A 117 9.18 2.13 -7.42
CA PRO A 117 8.88 2.18 -5.99
C PRO A 117 8.03 1.00 -5.53
N MET A 118 7.03 0.60 -6.31
CA MET A 118 6.08 -0.45 -5.95
C MET A 118 5.63 -1.25 -7.17
N ASP A 119 5.34 -2.52 -6.97
CA ASP A 119 4.70 -3.38 -7.98
C ASP A 119 3.19 -3.27 -7.90
N PHE A 120 2.66 -3.16 -6.68
CA PHE A 120 1.25 -2.94 -6.41
C PHE A 120 1.08 -1.81 -5.41
N CYS A 121 0.15 -0.91 -5.69
CA CYS A 121 -0.27 0.15 -4.80
C CYS A 121 -1.74 -0.04 -4.46
N PHE A 122 -2.01 -0.59 -3.30
CA PHE A 122 -3.35 -0.78 -2.78
C PHE A 122 -3.82 0.49 -2.11
N LEU A 123 -4.85 1.09 -2.68
CA LEU A 123 -5.52 2.26 -2.10
C LEU A 123 -6.64 1.77 -1.18
N PHE A 124 -6.52 2.11 0.09
CA PHE A 124 -7.49 1.76 1.11
C PHE A 124 -8.33 2.97 1.48
N ASP A 125 -9.60 2.91 1.14
CA ASP A 125 -10.59 3.94 1.39
C ASP A 125 -11.36 3.67 2.69
N GLY A 126 -11.97 4.71 3.24
CA GLY A 126 -12.85 4.64 4.40
C GLY A 126 -14.32 4.34 4.07
N GLN A 127 -14.64 3.98 2.82
CA GLN A 127 -16.00 3.67 2.38
C GLN A 127 -16.05 2.33 1.64
N ASN A 128 -17.17 1.63 1.77
CA ASN A 128 -17.47 0.46 0.94
C ASN A 128 -18.15 0.88 -0.37
N PHE A 129 -18.45 -0.09 -1.22
CA PHE A 129 -19.12 0.15 -2.52
C PHE A 129 -20.51 0.79 -2.36
N ASP A 130 -21.21 0.48 -1.29
CA ASP A 130 -22.56 1.02 -1.00
C ASP A 130 -22.52 2.43 -0.38
N GLY A 131 -21.32 2.98 -0.15
CA GLY A 131 -21.13 4.30 0.46
C GLY A 131 -21.15 4.29 1.98
N ASP A 132 -21.31 3.12 2.62
CA ASP A 132 -21.20 2.99 4.06
C ASP A 132 -19.75 3.22 4.48
N GLY A 133 -19.56 4.21 5.32
CA GLY A 133 -18.25 4.63 5.76
C GLY A 133 -17.87 4.06 7.11
N LEU A 134 -16.57 3.85 7.29
CA LEU A 134 -16.00 3.58 8.60
C LEU A 134 -16.19 4.79 9.51
N ALA A 135 -16.60 4.55 10.75
CA ALA A 135 -17.00 5.63 11.65
C ALA A 135 -15.80 6.42 12.20
N ASN A 136 -14.66 5.76 12.37
CA ASN A 136 -13.51 6.37 13.01
C ASN A 136 -12.18 5.71 12.59
N LEU A 137 -11.09 6.36 13.00
CA LEU A 137 -9.73 5.92 12.68
C LEU A 137 -9.38 4.52 13.24
N THR A 138 -9.97 4.12 14.37
CA THR A 138 -9.73 2.79 14.96
C THR A 138 -10.28 1.70 14.07
N GLN A 139 -11.55 1.81 13.65
CA GLN A 139 -12.14 0.89 12.69
C GLN A 139 -11.36 0.85 11.37
N TYR A 140 -10.90 2.00 10.90
CA TYR A 140 -10.10 2.09 9.69
C TYR A 140 -8.80 1.28 9.79
N LYS A 141 -8.09 1.41 10.91
CA LYS A 141 -6.88 0.63 11.17
C LYS A 141 -7.15 -0.87 11.32
N GLU A 142 -8.23 -1.24 11.99
CA GLU A 142 -8.65 -2.64 12.15
C GLU A 142 -8.95 -3.30 10.80
N HIS A 143 -9.74 -2.64 9.96
CA HIS A 143 -10.03 -3.15 8.61
C HIS A 143 -8.79 -3.22 7.72
N ALA A 144 -7.91 -2.23 7.78
CA ALA A 144 -6.64 -2.28 7.06
C ALA A 144 -5.77 -3.46 7.54
N ALA A 145 -5.71 -3.69 8.86
CA ALA A 145 -4.98 -4.82 9.42
C ALA A 145 -5.59 -6.17 9.01
N GLU A 146 -6.91 -6.30 8.97
CA GLU A 146 -7.60 -7.50 8.46
C GLU A 146 -7.28 -7.76 6.98
N CYS A 147 -7.29 -6.73 6.14
CA CYS A 147 -6.90 -6.85 4.73
C CYS A 147 -5.44 -7.32 4.58
N ILE A 148 -4.52 -6.74 5.33
CA ILE A 148 -3.10 -7.11 5.31
C ILE A 148 -2.92 -8.55 5.80
N TYR A 149 -3.59 -8.92 6.90
CA TYR A 149 -3.55 -10.29 7.42
C TYR A 149 -4.09 -11.30 6.40
N ALA A 150 -5.26 -11.02 5.83
CA ALA A 150 -5.87 -11.89 4.83
C ALA A 150 -4.97 -12.08 3.59
N SER A 151 -4.36 -11.01 3.10
CA SER A 151 -3.55 -11.02 1.89
C SER A 151 -2.13 -11.56 2.09
N SER A 152 -1.55 -11.43 3.30
CA SER A 152 -0.12 -11.69 3.51
C SER A 152 0.17 -12.90 4.42
N ILE A 153 -0.71 -13.21 5.37
CA ILE A 153 -0.46 -14.19 6.43
C ILE A 153 -1.40 -15.38 6.36
N SER A 154 -2.67 -15.15 5.98
CA SER A 154 -3.70 -16.18 5.99
C SER A 154 -3.46 -17.28 4.95
N ILE A 155 -4.26 -18.35 5.01
CA ILE A 155 -4.26 -19.44 4.03
C ILE A 155 -4.55 -18.97 2.60
N LEU A 156 -5.18 -17.80 2.43
CA LEU A 156 -5.45 -17.19 1.13
C LEU A 156 -4.20 -16.64 0.45
N ASN A 157 -3.14 -16.38 1.22
CA ASN A 157 -1.89 -15.81 0.73
C ASN A 157 -1.31 -16.57 -0.48
N LYS A 158 -1.33 -17.90 -0.45
CA LYS A 158 -0.80 -18.70 -1.58
C LYS A 158 -1.53 -18.43 -2.90
N ARG A 159 -2.85 -18.30 -2.86
CA ARG A 159 -3.68 -18.03 -4.06
C ARG A 159 -3.46 -16.60 -4.56
N LEU A 160 -3.42 -15.64 -3.64
CA LEU A 160 -3.17 -14.25 -3.97
C LEU A 160 -1.78 -14.04 -4.57
N ASN A 161 -0.77 -14.70 -4.02
CA ASN A 161 0.61 -14.65 -4.54
C ASN A 161 0.70 -15.17 -5.97
N SER A 162 0.05 -16.28 -6.29
CA SER A 162 0.03 -16.81 -7.67
C SER A 162 -0.69 -15.87 -8.63
N SER A 163 -1.78 -15.24 -8.20
CA SER A 163 -2.49 -14.25 -8.99
C SER A 163 -1.64 -13.01 -9.26
N GLU A 164 -0.91 -12.53 -8.26
CA GLU A 164 0.00 -11.39 -8.42
C GLU A 164 1.17 -11.70 -9.33
N ASP A 165 1.80 -12.87 -9.18
CA ASP A 165 2.89 -13.28 -10.05
C ASP A 165 2.45 -13.33 -11.51
N ASN A 166 1.25 -13.88 -11.79
CA ASN A 166 0.67 -13.87 -13.12
C ASN A 166 0.36 -12.46 -13.62
N THR A 167 -0.16 -11.59 -12.75
CA THR A 167 -0.45 -10.20 -13.09
C THR A 167 0.83 -9.42 -13.45
N ILE A 168 1.91 -9.64 -12.72
CA ILE A 168 3.21 -9.02 -13.03
C ILE A 168 3.70 -9.50 -14.39
N LEU A 169 3.63 -10.80 -14.68
CA LEU A 169 4.03 -11.35 -15.97
C LEU A 169 3.20 -10.79 -17.13
N GLN A 170 1.90 -10.64 -16.94
CA GLN A 170 1.02 -10.00 -17.93
C GLN A 170 1.36 -8.52 -18.14
N ARG A 171 1.65 -7.81 -17.07
CA ARG A 171 2.03 -6.39 -17.13
C ARG A 171 3.36 -6.17 -17.81
N CYS A 172 4.31 -7.08 -17.71
CA CYS A 172 5.56 -6.99 -18.47
C CYS A 172 5.36 -7.12 -19.99
N ALA A 173 4.25 -7.69 -20.45
CA ALA A 173 3.93 -7.89 -21.85
C ALA A 173 3.16 -6.73 -22.51
N GLU A 174 2.60 -5.82 -21.72
CA GLU A 174 1.75 -4.73 -22.22
C GLU A 174 2.26 -3.36 -21.73
N GLU A 175 2.38 -2.37 -22.58
CA GLU A 175 2.86 -1.03 -22.23
C GLU A 175 1.85 -0.23 -21.38
N GLY A 176 2.36 0.59 -20.46
CA GLY A 176 1.60 1.66 -19.80
C GLY A 176 0.66 1.24 -18.68
N ARG A 177 1.08 0.34 -17.80
CA ARG A 177 0.19 -0.19 -16.80
C ARG A 177 0.27 0.40 -15.44
N ASN A 178 -0.92 0.72 -15.00
CA ASN A 178 -1.22 1.19 -13.66
C ASN A 178 -1.06 0.05 -12.63
N CYS A 179 -0.28 0.29 -11.57
CA CYS A 179 -0.12 -0.63 -10.46
C CYS A 179 -1.15 -0.40 -9.33
N TYR A 180 -2.08 0.55 -9.50
CA TYR A 180 -3.05 0.88 -8.48
C TYR A 180 -4.20 -0.13 -8.44
N CYS A 181 -4.58 -0.51 -7.21
CA CYS A 181 -5.66 -1.44 -6.94
C CYS A 181 -6.45 -0.94 -5.72
N GLY A 182 -7.75 -1.21 -5.69
CA GLY A 182 -8.50 -1.14 -4.44
C GLY A 182 -8.19 -2.37 -3.58
N ILE A 183 -8.33 -2.22 -2.27
CA ILE A 183 -8.24 -3.34 -1.33
C ILE A 183 -9.42 -3.26 -0.36
N GLY A 184 -10.03 -4.41 -0.10
CA GLY A 184 -11.12 -4.55 0.86
C GLY A 184 -11.13 -5.94 1.46
N SER A 185 -11.82 -6.11 2.57
CA SER A 185 -12.06 -7.40 3.20
C SER A 185 -13.55 -7.59 3.47
N ALA A 186 -14.00 -8.84 3.35
CA ALA A 186 -15.31 -9.26 3.79
C ALA A 186 -15.15 -10.45 4.73
N LYS A 187 -15.89 -10.44 5.84
CA LYS A 187 -15.80 -11.47 6.86
C LYS A 187 -17.18 -12.01 7.17
N MET A 188 -17.35 -13.30 7.02
CA MET A 188 -18.51 -14.00 7.52
C MET A 188 -18.16 -14.70 8.83
N VAL A 189 -18.86 -14.35 9.89
CA VAL A 189 -18.66 -14.96 11.21
C VAL A 189 -19.91 -15.76 11.57
N TYR A 190 -19.73 -17.06 11.79
CA TYR A 190 -20.79 -17.86 12.35
C TYR A 190 -20.88 -17.59 13.87
N PRO A 191 -22.02 -17.11 14.40
CA PRO A 191 -22.15 -16.70 15.79
C PRO A 191 -22.32 -17.92 16.71
N PHE A 192 -21.32 -18.80 16.71
CA PHE A 192 -21.36 -20.07 17.46
C PHE A 192 -21.64 -19.86 18.93
N LYS A 193 -21.04 -18.85 19.55
CA LYS A 193 -21.23 -18.56 20.99
C LYS A 193 -22.67 -18.16 21.28
N ASP A 194 -23.23 -17.26 20.48
CA ASP A 194 -24.58 -16.76 20.66
C ASP A 194 -25.63 -17.88 20.44
N VAL A 195 -25.39 -18.70 19.42
CA VAL A 195 -26.25 -19.87 19.13
C VAL A 195 -26.17 -20.88 20.27
N ARG A 196 -24.98 -21.18 20.76
CA ARG A 196 -24.79 -22.08 21.93
C ARG A 196 -25.49 -21.53 23.16
N ASP A 197 -25.30 -20.27 23.47
CA ASP A 197 -25.86 -19.63 24.66
C ASP A 197 -27.40 -19.58 24.56
N TYR A 198 -27.94 -19.29 23.38
CA TYR A 198 -29.38 -19.36 23.10
C TYR A 198 -29.94 -20.77 23.32
N VAL A 199 -29.32 -21.80 22.79
CA VAL A 199 -29.73 -23.19 22.93
C VAL A 199 -29.67 -23.60 24.41
N THR A 200 -28.61 -23.23 25.12
CA THR A 200 -28.46 -23.52 26.56
C THR A 200 -29.59 -22.89 27.38
N TYR A 201 -29.93 -21.64 27.09
CA TYR A 201 -31.05 -20.95 27.76
C TYR A 201 -32.37 -21.68 27.53
N LYS A 202 -32.62 -22.05 26.27
CA LYS A 202 -33.85 -22.78 25.90
C LYS A 202 -33.98 -24.16 26.56
N TRP A 203 -32.84 -24.80 26.88
CA TRP A 203 -32.85 -26.09 27.60
C TRP A 203 -33.05 -25.95 29.11
N MET A 204 -32.86 -24.76 29.67
CA MET A 204 -33.04 -24.47 31.08
C MET A 204 -34.48 -23.97 31.42
N GLU A 205 -35.27 -23.59 30.43
CA GLU A 205 -36.71 -23.30 30.54
C GLU A 205 -37.52 -24.61 30.51
#